data_f29137d8f4189339fca918b8ca8ae818
#
_entry.id   f29137d8f4189339fca918b8ca8ae818
#
_cell.length_a   1.000
_cell.length_b   1.000
_cell.length_c   1.000
_cell.angle_alpha   90.00
_cell.angle_beta   90.00
_cell.angle_gamma   90.00
#
_symmetry.space_group_name_H-M   'P 1'
#
loop_
_entity.id
_entity.type
_entity.pdbx_description
1 polymer ?
#
loop_
_entity_poly.entity_id
_entity_poly.type
_entity_poly.pdbx_seq_one_letter_code
_entity_poly.pdbx_strand_id
1 'polypeptide(L)'
;MLLDHVVLFVDDLDDAVKIFSSHGFTVTPGGINGPTHNALIAFENETYIELIALQKRTTRELFKFMRRVGLLRLRSLMTTDLNNRLFGWFSRPQGFRDICFRATSLEEVSRECQARGIPLTPIIPFNRHRPDGITVSWYLAGAANDAEPFFIEDKTPLNLRIPDGAARIHDNGAVGITDVETKVPLSFSVANASISDNSGVNGKFGISIKTASSARDLDLPSSYAANIRLIN
;
A
#
# COMPACT_ATOMS: atom_id res chain seq x y z
N MET A 1 -15.35 4.59 6.55
CA MET A 1 -13.93 4.45 6.16
C MET A 1 -13.77 4.75 4.69
N LEU A 2 -12.56 5.13 4.25
CA LEU A 2 -12.20 5.34 2.84
C LEU A 2 -11.00 4.45 2.49
N LEU A 3 -10.89 4.01 1.24
CA LEU A 3 -9.64 3.48 0.72
C LEU A 3 -8.61 4.61 0.74
N ASP A 4 -7.50 4.41 1.41
CA ASP A 4 -6.40 5.38 1.45
C ASP A 4 -5.35 5.03 0.40
N HIS A 5 -4.79 3.82 0.50
CA HIS A 5 -3.78 3.38 -0.45
C HIS A 5 -3.64 1.85 -0.52
N VAL A 6 -2.91 1.44 -1.53
CA VAL A 6 -2.42 0.07 -1.66
C VAL A 6 -0.90 0.07 -1.62
N VAL A 7 -0.33 -0.95 -0.98
CA VAL A 7 1.13 -1.10 -0.84
C VAL A 7 1.65 -2.08 -1.88
N LEU A 8 2.54 -1.62 -2.73
CA LEU A 8 3.28 -2.43 -3.70
C LEU A 8 4.75 -2.53 -3.26
N PHE A 9 5.14 -3.68 -2.73
CA PHE A 9 6.54 -3.95 -2.44
C PHE A 9 7.31 -4.23 -3.73
N VAL A 10 8.43 -3.55 -3.91
CA VAL A 10 9.32 -3.70 -5.06
C VAL A 10 10.75 -3.99 -4.59
N ASP A 11 11.47 -4.77 -5.38
CA ASP A 11 12.85 -5.13 -5.07
C ASP A 11 13.82 -3.96 -5.29
N ASP A 12 13.52 -3.07 -6.26
CA ASP A 12 14.27 -1.86 -6.53
C ASP A 12 13.32 -0.69 -6.79
N LEU A 13 13.42 0.38 -5.96
CA LEU A 13 12.52 1.53 -6.06
C LEU A 13 12.78 2.35 -7.31
N ASP A 14 14.05 2.55 -7.68
CA ASP A 14 14.42 3.37 -8.84
C ASP A 14 13.93 2.73 -10.15
N ASP A 15 14.02 1.40 -10.24
CA ASP A 15 13.49 0.66 -11.39
C ASP A 15 11.95 0.72 -11.42
N ALA A 16 11.29 0.58 -10.27
CA ALA A 16 9.85 0.73 -10.20
C ALA A 16 9.40 2.12 -10.61
N VAL A 17 10.06 3.18 -10.15
CA VAL A 17 9.77 4.57 -10.55
C VAL A 17 9.87 4.72 -12.07
N LYS A 18 10.93 4.21 -12.71
CA LYS A 18 11.09 4.26 -14.17
C LYS A 18 9.97 3.52 -14.91
N ILE A 19 9.61 2.31 -14.44
CA ILE A 19 8.56 1.50 -15.04
C ILE A 19 7.21 2.23 -14.95
N PHE A 20 6.80 2.69 -13.78
CA PHE A 20 5.52 3.38 -13.64
C PHE A 20 5.51 4.73 -14.41
N SER A 21 6.63 5.47 -14.41
CA SER A 21 6.74 6.69 -15.23
C SER A 21 6.63 6.40 -16.73
N SER A 22 7.18 5.29 -17.22
CA SER A 22 7.04 4.90 -18.65
C SER A 22 5.60 4.52 -19.03
N HIS A 23 4.77 4.15 -18.04
CA HIS A 23 3.33 3.96 -18.22
C HIS A 23 2.50 5.24 -18.08
N GLY A 24 3.14 6.41 -17.95
CA GLY A 24 2.50 7.72 -17.88
C GLY A 24 2.01 8.10 -16.48
N PHE A 25 2.51 7.45 -15.42
CA PHE A 25 2.22 7.90 -14.05
C PHE A 25 3.23 8.95 -13.59
N THR A 26 2.75 9.97 -12.90
CA THR A 26 3.59 10.87 -12.11
C THR A 26 3.94 10.18 -10.81
N VAL A 27 5.22 9.92 -10.57
CA VAL A 27 5.73 9.27 -9.37
C VAL A 27 6.48 10.28 -8.52
N THR A 28 6.03 10.49 -7.29
CA THR A 28 6.62 11.45 -6.36
C THR A 28 7.47 10.73 -5.31
N PRO A 29 8.70 11.19 -5.04
CA PRO A 29 9.47 10.66 -3.92
C PRO A 29 8.70 10.80 -2.61
N GLY A 30 8.65 9.73 -1.83
CA GLY A 30 8.02 9.73 -0.51
C GLY A 30 9.02 10.09 0.58
N GLY A 31 9.37 9.12 1.42
CA GLY A 31 10.29 9.32 2.52
C GLY A 31 11.13 8.10 2.83
N ILE A 32 11.97 8.24 3.85
CA ILE A 32 12.74 7.15 4.47
C ILE A 32 12.09 6.86 5.81
N ASN A 33 11.82 5.58 6.06
CA ASN A 33 11.31 5.12 7.35
C ASN A 33 12.07 3.85 7.78
N GLY A 34 13.00 4.04 8.70
CA GLY A 34 13.89 2.98 9.15
C GLY A 34 14.64 2.32 7.99
N PRO A 35 14.46 1.01 7.73
CA PRO A 35 15.18 0.30 6.68
C PRO A 35 14.57 0.49 5.28
N THR A 36 13.45 1.22 5.15
CA THR A 36 12.69 1.35 3.92
C THR A 36 12.71 2.76 3.35
N HIS A 37 12.48 2.87 2.06
CA HIS A 37 12.14 4.09 1.36
C HIS A 37 10.96 3.84 0.42
N ASN A 38 10.22 4.89 0.08
CA ASN A 38 9.03 4.77 -0.75
C ASN A 38 8.92 5.90 -1.78
N ALA A 39 8.07 5.66 -2.77
CA ALA A 39 7.57 6.65 -3.71
C ALA A 39 6.05 6.50 -3.84
N LEU A 40 5.36 7.57 -4.17
CA LEU A 40 3.92 7.64 -4.20
C LEU A 40 3.42 7.94 -5.62
N ILE A 41 2.40 7.22 -6.05
CA ILE A 41 1.57 7.56 -7.21
C ILE A 41 0.24 8.02 -6.64
N ALA A 42 0.09 9.33 -6.44
CA ALA A 42 -1.07 9.93 -5.79
C ALA A 42 -2.11 10.35 -6.83
N PHE A 43 -3.39 10.11 -6.55
CA PHE A 43 -4.50 10.38 -7.46
C PHE A 43 -5.39 11.53 -6.98
N GLU A 44 -6.21 12.08 -7.90
CA GLU A 44 -7.15 13.17 -7.62
C GLU A 44 -8.20 12.81 -6.57
N ASN A 45 -8.66 11.53 -6.55
CA ASN A 45 -9.62 11.03 -5.57
C ASN A 45 -9.00 10.74 -4.18
N GLU A 46 -7.77 11.24 -3.91
CA GLU A 46 -7.02 11.08 -2.67
C GLU A 46 -6.57 9.65 -2.34
N THR A 47 -6.74 8.69 -3.26
CA THR A 47 -6.11 7.38 -3.14
C THR A 47 -4.68 7.43 -3.69
N TYR A 48 -3.84 6.44 -3.35
CA TYR A 48 -2.51 6.33 -3.95
C TYR A 48 -1.98 4.89 -3.94
N ILE A 49 -0.97 4.65 -4.77
CA ILE A 49 -0.12 3.46 -4.70
C ILE A 49 1.16 3.85 -3.97
N GLU A 50 1.48 3.15 -2.89
CA GLU A 50 2.77 3.25 -2.22
C GLU A 50 3.73 2.21 -2.80
N LEU A 51 4.73 2.65 -3.54
CA LEU A 51 5.87 1.84 -3.96
C LEU A 51 6.87 1.81 -2.81
N ILE A 52 7.10 0.66 -2.19
CA ILE A 52 8.00 0.54 -1.04
C ILE A 52 9.11 -0.46 -1.30
N ALA A 53 10.34 -0.12 -0.94
CA ALA A 53 11.51 -0.98 -1.06
C ALA A 53 12.41 -0.91 0.17
N LEU A 54 13.28 -1.91 0.33
CA LEU A 54 14.38 -1.84 1.29
C LEU A 54 15.46 -0.89 0.76
N GLN A 55 15.91 0.05 1.58
CA GLN A 55 16.83 1.12 1.19
C GLN A 55 18.21 0.61 0.78
N LYS A 56 18.81 -0.24 1.65
CA LYS A 56 20.18 -0.70 1.44
C LYS A 56 20.22 -1.91 0.51
N ARG A 57 21.04 -1.85 -0.56
CA ARG A 57 21.25 -2.95 -1.49
C ARG A 57 21.68 -4.24 -0.78
N THR A 58 22.59 -4.14 0.20
CA THR A 58 23.02 -5.30 0.98
C THR A 58 21.87 -5.97 1.74
N THR A 59 20.97 -5.17 2.32
CA THR A 59 19.78 -5.68 2.99
C THR A 59 18.83 -6.32 1.98
N ARG A 60 18.64 -5.71 0.81
CA ARG A 60 17.79 -6.28 -0.28
C ARG A 60 18.31 -7.65 -0.70
N GLU A 61 19.60 -7.78 -0.98
CA GLU A 61 20.20 -9.06 -1.41
C GLU A 61 20.14 -10.12 -0.30
N LEU A 62 20.37 -9.73 0.96
CA LEU A 62 20.20 -10.63 2.10
C LEU A 62 18.75 -11.15 2.20
N PHE A 63 17.76 -10.26 2.09
CA PHE A 63 16.34 -10.66 2.13
C PHE A 63 15.96 -11.55 0.93
N LYS A 64 16.45 -11.26 -0.27
CA LYS A 64 16.27 -12.13 -1.45
C LYS A 64 16.83 -13.52 -1.20
N PHE A 65 18.05 -13.62 -0.65
CA PHE A 65 18.65 -14.90 -0.29
C PHE A 65 17.83 -15.63 0.77
N MET A 66 17.47 -14.96 1.87
CA MET A 66 16.69 -15.54 2.96
C MET A 66 15.30 -16.01 2.48
N ARG A 67 14.65 -15.30 1.54
CA ARG A 67 13.42 -15.75 0.88
C ARG A 67 13.64 -17.05 0.12
N ARG A 68 14.73 -17.10 -0.67
CA ARG A 68 15.05 -18.27 -1.50
C ARG A 68 15.26 -19.55 -0.69
N VAL A 69 15.87 -19.42 0.49
CA VAL A 69 16.10 -20.55 1.42
C VAL A 69 14.96 -20.78 2.42
N GLY A 70 13.87 -20.01 2.35
CA GLY A 70 12.66 -20.19 3.18
C GLY A 70 12.77 -19.68 4.62
N LEU A 71 13.88 -19.09 5.04
CA LEU A 71 14.14 -18.64 6.41
C LEU A 71 13.17 -17.55 6.89
N LEU A 72 12.66 -16.71 5.97
CA LEU A 72 11.74 -15.62 6.34
C LEU A 72 10.33 -16.10 6.68
N ARG A 73 9.92 -17.28 6.19
CA ARG A 73 8.62 -17.86 6.50
C ARG A 73 8.47 -18.26 7.97
N LEU A 74 9.55 -18.73 8.59
CA LEU A 74 9.53 -19.13 9.99
C LEU A 74 9.29 -17.95 10.95
N ARG A 75 9.83 -16.77 10.64
CA ARG A 75 9.68 -15.59 11.49
C ARG A 75 8.28 -14.97 11.42
N SER A 76 7.61 -15.03 10.27
CA SER A 76 6.25 -14.47 10.10
C SER A 76 5.19 -15.19 10.94
N LEU A 77 5.51 -16.33 11.54
CA LEU A 77 4.62 -17.11 12.37
C LEU A 77 4.72 -16.76 13.88
N MET A 78 5.64 -15.88 14.28
CA MET A 78 6.03 -15.75 15.68
C MET A 78 5.40 -14.57 16.43
N THR A 79 4.82 -13.57 15.76
CA THR A 79 4.21 -12.39 16.40
C THR A 79 3.06 -11.83 15.57
N THR A 80 2.06 -11.25 16.25
CA THR A 80 0.85 -10.65 15.65
C THR A 80 0.83 -9.12 15.83
N ASP A 81 1.98 -8.48 15.84
CA ASP A 81 2.10 -7.02 15.92
C ASP A 81 2.23 -6.35 14.53
N LEU A 82 2.06 -5.04 14.49
CA LEU A 82 2.17 -4.26 13.25
C LEU A 82 3.56 -4.38 12.62
N ASN A 83 4.62 -4.45 13.41
CA ASN A 83 5.99 -4.60 12.90
C ASN A 83 6.18 -5.93 12.17
N ASN A 84 5.55 -7.00 12.68
CA ASN A 84 5.57 -8.30 12.00
C ASN A 84 4.78 -8.27 10.69
N ARG A 85 3.65 -7.54 10.64
CA ARG A 85 2.90 -7.31 9.40
C ARG A 85 3.77 -6.59 8.37
N LEU A 86 4.43 -5.50 8.75
CA LEU A 86 5.37 -4.77 7.89
C LEU A 86 6.54 -5.67 7.44
N PHE A 87 7.09 -6.47 8.36
CA PHE A 87 8.14 -7.44 8.04
C PHE A 87 7.64 -8.49 7.02
N GLY A 88 6.39 -8.90 7.10
CA GLY A 88 5.72 -9.81 6.17
C GLY A 88 5.76 -9.29 4.72
N TRP A 89 5.75 -7.96 4.52
CA TRP A 89 5.85 -7.38 3.18
C TRP A 89 7.18 -7.74 2.49
N PHE A 90 8.28 -7.73 3.26
CA PHE A 90 9.62 -8.00 2.73
C PHE A 90 9.95 -9.49 2.65
N SER A 91 9.17 -10.33 3.33
CA SER A 91 9.38 -11.77 3.36
C SER A 91 8.91 -12.52 2.10
N ARG A 92 8.16 -11.86 1.24
CA ARG A 92 7.59 -12.40 0.00
C ARG A 92 8.25 -11.74 -1.23
N PRO A 93 8.19 -12.36 -2.44
CA PRO A 93 8.64 -11.71 -3.69
C PRO A 93 7.89 -10.39 -3.92
N GLN A 94 8.42 -9.48 -4.74
CA GLN A 94 7.74 -8.22 -5.07
C GLN A 94 6.30 -8.42 -5.55
N GLY A 95 5.44 -7.40 -5.34
CA GLY A 95 4.01 -7.43 -5.67
C GLY A 95 3.16 -6.69 -4.64
N PHE A 96 1.86 -6.68 -4.85
CA PHE A 96 0.92 -6.10 -3.88
C PHE A 96 0.98 -6.82 -2.53
N ARG A 97 1.03 -6.04 -1.45
CA ARG A 97 1.22 -6.54 -0.08
C ARG A 97 0.07 -6.23 0.84
N ASP A 98 -0.46 -5.03 0.76
CA ASP A 98 -1.43 -4.57 1.74
C ASP A 98 -2.38 -3.51 1.18
N ILE A 99 -3.51 -3.36 1.87
CA ILE A 99 -4.54 -2.37 1.60
C ILE A 99 -4.71 -1.54 2.87
N CYS A 100 -4.67 -0.23 2.75
CA CYS A 100 -4.88 0.69 3.85
C CYS A 100 -6.23 1.37 3.74
N PHE A 101 -6.97 1.39 4.84
CA PHE A 101 -8.20 2.14 4.98
C PHE A 101 -8.01 3.34 5.90
N ARG A 102 -8.43 4.52 5.44
CA ARG A 102 -8.43 5.75 6.23
C ARG A 102 -9.70 5.83 7.07
N ALA A 103 -9.52 6.04 8.35
CA ALA A 103 -10.59 6.23 9.33
C ALA A 103 -10.44 7.58 10.03
N THR A 104 -11.53 8.10 10.54
CA THR A 104 -11.55 9.32 11.37
C THR A 104 -11.16 9.05 12.81
N SER A 105 -11.31 7.80 13.27
CA SER A 105 -10.92 7.35 14.61
C SER A 105 -10.55 5.86 14.59
N LEU A 106 -9.32 5.55 14.97
CA LEU A 106 -8.87 4.16 15.12
C LEU A 106 -9.45 3.50 16.38
N GLU A 107 -9.83 4.28 17.39
CA GLU A 107 -10.55 3.74 18.55
C GLU A 107 -11.93 3.22 18.16
N GLU A 108 -12.63 3.87 17.22
CA GLU A 108 -13.91 3.39 16.69
C GLU A 108 -13.71 2.13 15.87
N VAL A 109 -12.69 2.11 14.99
CA VAL A 109 -12.30 0.90 14.23
C VAL A 109 -11.97 -0.23 15.19
N SER A 110 -11.23 0.01 16.26
CA SER A 110 -10.89 -1.01 17.26
C SER A 110 -12.13 -1.61 17.93
N ARG A 111 -13.10 -0.77 18.29
CA ARG A 111 -14.40 -1.26 18.87
C ARG A 111 -15.18 -2.09 17.86
N GLU A 112 -15.23 -1.66 16.61
CA GLU A 112 -15.90 -2.39 15.52
C GLU A 112 -15.22 -3.75 15.28
N CYS A 113 -13.89 -3.79 15.21
CA CYS A 113 -13.11 -5.01 15.09
C CYS A 113 -13.38 -5.97 16.26
N GLN A 114 -13.38 -5.45 17.48
CA GLN A 114 -13.67 -6.26 18.67
C GLN A 114 -15.08 -6.86 18.63
N ALA A 115 -16.09 -6.08 18.22
CA ALA A 115 -17.47 -6.55 18.09
C ALA A 115 -17.64 -7.65 17.03
N ARG A 116 -16.76 -7.67 16.03
CA ARG A 116 -16.73 -8.68 14.95
C ARG A 116 -15.79 -9.87 15.25
N GLY A 117 -15.09 -9.86 16.40
CA GLY A 117 -14.09 -10.88 16.73
C GLY A 117 -12.83 -10.82 15.86
N ILE A 118 -12.51 -9.67 15.27
CA ILE A 118 -11.31 -9.45 14.47
C ILE A 118 -10.22 -8.84 15.37
N PRO A 119 -9.15 -9.57 15.70
CA PRO A 119 -8.06 -8.99 16.50
C PRO A 119 -7.37 -7.85 15.78
N LEU A 120 -7.25 -6.69 16.42
CA LEU A 120 -6.51 -5.54 15.95
C LEU A 120 -5.20 -5.38 16.74
N THR A 121 -4.13 -4.99 16.07
CA THR A 121 -2.87 -4.63 16.74
C THR A 121 -3.07 -3.37 17.60
N PRO A 122 -2.20 -3.11 18.58
CA PRO A 122 -2.18 -1.81 19.26
C PRO A 122 -2.09 -0.64 18.26
N ILE A 123 -2.75 0.46 18.58
CA ILE A 123 -2.64 1.72 17.81
C ILE A 123 -1.26 2.33 18.08
N ILE A 124 -0.48 2.54 17.02
CA ILE A 124 0.90 3.02 17.11
C ILE A 124 1.01 4.39 16.44
N PRO A 125 1.60 5.41 17.12
CA PRO A 125 1.87 6.69 16.52
C PRO A 125 3.06 6.62 15.56
N PHE A 126 2.92 7.30 14.42
CA PHE A 126 3.96 7.51 13.43
C PHE A 126 4.12 8.99 13.15
N ASN A 127 5.34 9.39 12.80
CA ASN A 127 5.62 10.72 12.31
C ASN A 127 6.72 10.72 11.26
N ARG A 128 6.76 11.78 10.46
CA ARG A 128 7.78 12.03 9.46
C ARG A 128 8.13 13.53 9.47
N HIS A 129 9.41 13.84 9.55
CA HIS A 129 9.90 15.19 9.35
C HIS A 129 10.10 15.44 7.86
N ARG A 130 9.45 16.48 7.35
CA ARG A 130 9.61 16.92 5.96
C ARG A 130 10.82 17.85 5.82
N PRO A 131 11.40 17.99 4.60
CA PRO A 131 12.51 18.92 4.36
C PRO A 131 12.18 20.38 4.67
N ASP A 132 10.89 20.77 4.62
CA ASP A 132 10.39 22.11 4.98
C ASP A 132 10.22 22.33 6.49
N GLY A 133 10.65 21.38 7.32
CA GLY A 133 10.58 21.44 8.77
C GLY A 133 9.22 21.05 9.38
N ILE A 134 8.21 20.75 8.56
CA ILE A 134 6.90 20.31 9.05
C ILE A 134 6.96 18.86 9.51
N THR A 135 6.42 18.59 10.69
CA THR A 135 6.22 17.22 11.17
C THR A 135 4.82 16.75 10.80
N VAL A 136 4.75 15.72 10.00
CA VAL A 136 3.50 15.03 9.64
C VAL A 136 3.32 13.84 10.57
N SER A 137 2.12 13.68 11.14
CA SER A 137 1.83 12.61 12.11
C SER A 137 0.51 11.92 11.80
N TRP A 138 0.48 10.60 12.10
CA TRP A 138 -0.68 9.74 11.94
C TRP A 138 -0.58 8.57 12.92
N TYR A 139 -1.69 7.87 13.10
CA TYR A 139 -1.74 6.59 13.82
C TYR A 139 -1.97 5.44 12.85
N LEU A 140 -1.41 4.29 13.16
CA LEU A 140 -1.63 3.04 12.43
C LEU A 140 -2.10 1.93 13.38
N ALA A 141 -2.98 1.08 12.86
CA ALA A 141 -3.32 -0.19 13.45
C ALA A 141 -3.59 -1.20 12.33
N GLY A 142 -3.28 -2.47 12.53
CA GLY A 142 -3.52 -3.52 11.54
C GLY A 142 -4.37 -4.64 12.10
N ALA A 143 -5.23 -5.25 11.30
CA ALA A 143 -5.80 -6.53 11.66
C ALA A 143 -4.66 -7.56 11.83
N ALA A 144 -4.77 -8.44 12.82
CA ALA A 144 -3.76 -9.47 13.09
C ALA A 144 -3.64 -10.47 11.92
N ASN A 145 -4.74 -10.66 11.18
CA ASN A 145 -4.74 -11.40 9.92
C ASN A 145 -4.35 -10.47 8.76
N ASP A 146 -3.28 -10.78 8.04
CA ASP A 146 -2.80 -10.00 6.89
C ASP A 146 -3.69 -10.11 5.64
N ALA A 147 -4.74 -10.94 5.65
CA ALA A 147 -5.79 -10.93 4.65
C ALA A 147 -6.72 -9.72 4.78
N GLU A 148 -6.88 -9.18 5.98
CA GLU A 148 -7.64 -7.96 6.27
C GLU A 148 -6.77 -6.70 6.10
N PRO A 149 -7.36 -5.51 5.90
CA PRO A 149 -6.61 -4.27 5.73
C PRO A 149 -5.89 -3.84 7.02
N PHE A 150 -4.98 -2.88 6.89
CA PHE A 150 -4.57 -2.04 8.00
C PHE A 150 -5.23 -0.67 7.90
N PHE A 151 -5.16 0.10 8.98
CA PHE A 151 -5.93 1.33 9.14
C PHE A 151 -5.01 2.49 9.50
N ILE A 152 -5.35 3.67 8.96
CA ILE A 152 -4.64 4.93 9.22
C ILE A 152 -5.62 6.01 9.70
N GLU A 153 -5.19 6.77 10.70
CA GLU A 153 -5.85 7.99 11.18
C GLU A 153 -4.87 9.15 11.08
N ASP A 154 -5.13 10.13 10.22
CA ASP A 154 -4.31 11.32 10.09
C ASP A 154 -4.50 12.25 11.31
N LYS A 155 -3.39 12.69 11.90
CA LYS A 155 -3.36 13.70 12.97
C LYS A 155 -2.98 15.08 12.45
N THR A 156 -2.41 15.15 11.27
CA THR A 156 -2.12 16.36 10.51
C THR A 156 -2.91 16.35 9.20
N PRO A 157 -3.14 17.51 8.56
CA PRO A 157 -3.84 17.57 7.28
C PRO A 157 -3.30 16.60 6.24
N LEU A 158 -4.20 15.94 5.50
CA LEU A 158 -3.89 14.88 4.53
C LEU A 158 -2.87 15.31 3.47
N ASN A 159 -2.98 16.55 2.96
CA ASN A 159 -2.08 17.10 1.94
C ASN A 159 -0.63 17.27 2.41
N LEU A 160 -0.37 17.18 3.70
CA LEU A 160 0.99 17.12 4.23
C LEU A 160 1.60 15.72 4.09
N ARG A 161 0.77 14.67 4.11
CA ARG A 161 1.20 13.27 3.97
C ARG A 161 1.19 12.81 2.53
N ILE A 162 0.16 13.14 1.77
CA ILE A 162 -0.02 12.77 0.36
C ILE A 162 0.19 14.04 -0.48
N PRO A 163 1.10 14.02 -1.48
CA PRO A 163 1.29 15.16 -2.36
C PRO A 163 0.00 15.51 -3.11
N ASP A 164 -0.18 16.77 -3.44
CA ASP A 164 -1.33 17.32 -4.18
C ASP A 164 -0.90 18.08 -5.45
N GLY A 165 -1.85 18.75 -6.10
CA GLY A 165 -1.62 19.54 -7.30
C GLY A 165 -1.06 18.72 -8.46
N ALA A 166 0.02 19.19 -9.07
CA ALA A 166 0.62 18.53 -10.23
C ALA A 166 1.07 17.08 -9.99
N ALA A 167 1.32 16.70 -8.74
CA ALA A 167 1.70 15.34 -8.37
C ALA A 167 0.57 14.31 -8.58
N ARG A 168 -0.69 14.77 -8.72
CA ARG A 168 -1.87 13.93 -8.96
C ARG A 168 -2.31 13.92 -10.42
N ILE A 169 -1.58 14.62 -11.31
CA ILE A 169 -1.85 14.67 -12.74
C ILE A 169 -0.97 13.64 -13.43
N HIS A 170 -1.57 12.76 -14.22
CA HIS A 170 -0.91 11.66 -14.90
C HIS A 170 -1.11 11.73 -16.41
N ASP A 171 -0.05 11.54 -17.20
CA ASP A 171 -0.11 11.56 -18.66
C ASP A 171 -1.03 10.47 -19.23
N ASN A 172 -1.20 9.36 -18.49
CA ASN A 172 -2.13 8.28 -18.84
C ASN A 172 -3.58 8.58 -18.45
N GLY A 173 -3.88 9.76 -17.91
CA GLY A 173 -5.22 10.19 -17.52
C GLY A 173 -5.78 9.51 -16.27
N ALA A 174 -4.97 8.79 -15.48
CA ALA A 174 -5.41 8.13 -14.26
C ALA A 174 -5.86 9.15 -13.20
N VAL A 175 -7.04 8.94 -12.60
CA VAL A 175 -7.64 9.87 -11.63
C VAL A 175 -7.91 9.24 -10.25
N GLY A 176 -7.88 7.91 -10.12
CA GLY A 176 -8.07 7.28 -8.82
C GLY A 176 -8.29 5.79 -8.84
N ILE A 177 -7.94 5.13 -7.73
CA ILE A 177 -8.30 3.73 -7.51
C ILE A 177 -9.80 3.68 -7.19
N THR A 178 -10.56 2.90 -7.96
CA THR A 178 -12.00 2.75 -7.81
C THR A 178 -12.42 1.35 -7.42
N ASP A 179 -11.57 0.36 -7.72
CA ASP A 179 -11.89 -1.04 -7.43
C ASP A 179 -10.65 -1.77 -6.90
N VAL A 180 -10.90 -2.64 -5.92
CA VAL A 180 -9.91 -3.58 -5.40
C VAL A 180 -10.49 -4.98 -5.44
N GLU A 181 -9.86 -5.86 -6.20
CA GLU A 181 -10.24 -7.27 -6.32
C GLU A 181 -9.36 -8.13 -5.43
N THR A 182 -9.91 -8.74 -4.40
CA THR A 182 -9.16 -9.57 -3.43
C THR A 182 -9.45 -11.05 -3.63
N LYS A 183 -8.53 -11.93 -3.21
CA LYS A 183 -8.74 -13.39 -3.30
C LYS A 183 -9.76 -13.92 -2.31
N VAL A 184 -9.95 -13.22 -1.21
CA VAL A 184 -10.92 -13.56 -0.16
C VAL A 184 -11.67 -12.29 0.20
N PRO A 185 -12.97 -12.38 0.54
CA PRO A 185 -13.74 -11.23 0.94
C PRO A 185 -13.10 -10.51 2.13
N LEU A 186 -13.07 -9.18 2.10
CA LEU A 186 -12.69 -8.38 3.26
C LEU A 186 -13.89 -8.20 4.18
N SER A 187 -13.61 -8.14 5.48
CA SER A 187 -14.66 -7.90 6.49
C SER A 187 -15.14 -6.44 6.53
N PHE A 188 -14.49 -5.55 5.80
CA PHE A 188 -14.75 -4.11 5.80
C PHE A 188 -15.06 -3.60 4.40
N SER A 189 -15.84 -2.53 4.34
CA SER A 189 -16.14 -1.78 3.13
C SER A 189 -15.68 -0.33 3.26
N VAL A 190 -15.49 0.32 2.12
CA VAL A 190 -15.11 1.74 2.01
C VAL A 190 -16.11 2.48 1.13
N ALA A 191 -16.23 3.80 1.32
CA ALA A 191 -17.23 4.60 0.60
C ALA A 191 -16.74 5.10 -0.77
N ASN A 192 -15.45 5.09 -1.04
CA ASN A 192 -14.84 5.67 -2.25
C ASN A 192 -14.29 4.65 -3.24
N ALA A 193 -14.42 3.36 -2.97
CA ALA A 193 -14.01 2.28 -3.87
C ALA A 193 -14.90 1.05 -3.72
N SER A 194 -15.00 0.27 -4.78
CA SER A 194 -15.60 -1.06 -4.78
C SER A 194 -14.58 -2.08 -4.27
N ILE A 195 -15.02 -3.01 -3.44
CA ILE A 195 -14.19 -4.16 -3.03
C ILE A 195 -14.94 -5.42 -3.36
N SER A 196 -14.34 -6.26 -4.18
CA SER A 196 -14.93 -7.53 -4.63
C SER A 196 -13.95 -8.69 -4.41
N ASP A 197 -14.48 -9.89 -4.30
CA ASP A 197 -13.70 -11.10 -4.29
C ASP A 197 -13.55 -11.67 -5.70
N ASN A 198 -12.31 -12.02 -6.06
CA ASN A 198 -11.97 -12.64 -7.32
C ASN A 198 -10.80 -13.62 -7.14
N SER A 199 -11.10 -14.91 -7.10
CA SER A 199 -10.10 -15.97 -6.92
C SER A 199 -9.07 -16.05 -8.06
N GLY A 200 -9.38 -15.48 -9.24
CA GLY A 200 -8.50 -15.47 -10.42
C GLY A 200 -7.41 -14.39 -10.39
N VAL A 201 -7.40 -13.51 -9.39
CA VAL A 201 -6.40 -12.44 -9.29
C VAL A 201 -4.99 -13.01 -9.08
N ASN A 202 -4.02 -12.51 -9.86
CA ASN A 202 -2.62 -12.79 -9.64
C ASN A 202 -2.09 -12.02 -8.41
N GLY A 203 -1.26 -12.67 -7.58
CA GLY A 203 -0.74 -12.03 -6.36
C GLY A 203 -1.75 -12.07 -5.20
N LYS A 204 -1.74 -11.04 -4.36
CA LYS A 204 -2.63 -10.92 -3.18
C LYS A 204 -3.97 -10.32 -3.57
N PHE A 205 -3.94 -9.27 -4.40
CA PHE A 205 -5.10 -8.58 -4.94
C PHE A 205 -4.75 -7.86 -6.25
N GLY A 206 -5.77 -7.37 -6.97
CA GLY A 206 -5.67 -6.49 -8.13
C GLY A 206 -6.36 -5.15 -7.87
N ILE A 207 -6.08 -4.16 -8.70
CA ILE A 207 -6.75 -2.86 -8.63
C ILE A 207 -7.20 -2.39 -10.02
N SER A 208 -8.34 -1.66 -10.04
CA SER A 208 -8.74 -0.85 -11.19
C SER A 208 -8.60 0.63 -10.86
N ILE A 209 -8.05 1.37 -11.80
CA ILE A 209 -7.83 2.81 -11.70
C ILE A 209 -8.68 3.47 -12.77
N LYS A 210 -9.56 4.38 -12.36
CA LYS A 210 -10.33 5.19 -13.30
C LYS A 210 -9.40 6.08 -14.10
N THR A 211 -9.61 6.13 -15.43
CA THR A 211 -8.83 6.97 -16.35
C THR A 211 -9.73 7.76 -17.29
N ALA A 212 -9.29 8.95 -17.67
CA ALA A 212 -9.87 9.74 -18.77
C ALA A 212 -9.38 9.28 -20.14
N SER A 213 -8.39 8.39 -20.19
CA SER A 213 -7.83 7.80 -21.42
C SER A 213 -8.44 6.44 -21.74
N SER A 214 -7.92 5.75 -22.74
CA SER A 214 -8.41 4.41 -23.12
C SER A 214 -8.15 3.37 -22.04
N ALA A 215 -9.17 2.56 -21.76
CA ALA A 215 -9.07 1.43 -20.84
C ALA A 215 -8.04 0.40 -21.35
N ARG A 216 -7.20 -0.11 -20.44
CA ARG A 216 -6.20 -1.16 -20.73
C ARG A 216 -5.66 -1.78 -19.45
N ASP A 217 -5.19 -3.01 -19.56
CA ASP A 217 -4.33 -3.59 -18.55
C ASP A 217 -2.92 -2.99 -18.65
N LEU A 218 -2.26 -2.76 -17.52
CA LEU A 218 -0.86 -2.34 -17.53
C LEU A 218 0.05 -3.55 -17.77
N ASP A 219 0.90 -3.43 -18.78
CA ASP A 219 1.92 -4.44 -19.08
C ASP A 219 3.11 -4.28 -18.13
N LEU A 220 2.92 -4.69 -16.88
CA LEU A 220 3.96 -4.70 -15.87
C LEU A 220 4.79 -5.99 -15.95
N PRO A 221 6.10 -5.94 -15.63
CA PRO A 221 6.90 -7.15 -15.52
C PRO A 221 6.21 -8.21 -14.64
N SER A 222 6.15 -9.45 -15.11
CA SER A 222 5.49 -10.55 -14.38
C SER A 222 6.03 -10.75 -12.95
N SER A 223 7.28 -10.34 -12.73
CA SER A 223 7.91 -10.36 -11.40
C SER A 223 7.22 -9.47 -10.36
N TYR A 224 6.45 -8.44 -10.79
CA TYR A 224 5.71 -7.58 -9.86
C TYR A 224 4.49 -8.27 -9.26
N ALA A 225 3.96 -9.33 -9.88
CA ALA A 225 2.74 -10.01 -9.45
C ALA A 225 1.63 -9.01 -9.03
N ALA A 226 1.44 -7.96 -9.84
CA ALA A 226 0.51 -6.87 -9.59
C ALA A 226 -0.39 -6.70 -10.82
N ASN A 227 -1.69 -6.89 -10.64
CA ASN A 227 -2.69 -6.61 -11.66
C ASN A 227 -3.20 -5.18 -11.49
N ILE A 228 -2.93 -4.33 -12.46
CA ILE A 228 -3.42 -2.95 -12.52
C ILE A 228 -4.13 -2.76 -13.84
N ARG A 229 -5.39 -2.40 -13.80
CA ARG A 229 -6.22 -2.10 -14.95
C ARG A 229 -6.62 -0.62 -14.94
N LEU A 230 -6.45 0.06 -16.05
CA LEU A 230 -7.05 1.37 -16.31
C LEU A 230 -8.45 1.14 -16.88
N ILE A 231 -9.47 1.78 -16.30
CA ILE A 231 -10.88 1.69 -16.71
C ILE A 231 -11.47 3.08 -16.95
N ASN A 232 -12.51 3.19 -17.78
CA ASN A 232 -13.20 4.47 -18.05
C ASN A 232 -14.24 4.80 -16.97
#